data_d8ed766ba7802d60feb1b04bd00b8549
#
_entry.id   d8ed766ba7802d60feb1b04bd00b8549
#
_cell.length_a   1.000
_cell.length_b   1.000
_cell.length_c   1.000
_cell.angle_alpha   90.00
_cell.angle_beta   90.00
_cell.angle_gamma   90.00
#
_symmetry.space_group_name_H-M   'P 1'
#
loop_
_entity.id
_entity.type
_entity.pdbx_description
1 polymer ?
#
loop_
_entity_poly.entity_id
_entity_poly.type
_entity_poly.pdbx_seq_one_letter_code
_entity_poly.pdbx_strand_id
1 'polypeptide(L)'
;MKHSFTLQYGLEYNGETHFQAALKPLTIGGELNAMEEIDALSALPEHPSEAQQSRRAVQETLIYWAQQLSIDGIPQDIITADYLLNHLSGADYSQLVDEMETLRSKSTAA
;
A
#
# COMPACT_ATOMS: atom_id res chain seq x y z
N MET A 1 4.28 17.04 2.65
CA MET A 1 3.88 16.47 3.95
C MET A 1 4.17 14.97 3.98
N LYS A 2 4.53 14.46 5.14
CA LYS A 2 4.89 13.06 5.32
C LYS A 2 4.47 12.60 6.71
N HIS A 3 3.82 11.44 6.78
CA HIS A 3 3.38 10.87 8.05
C HIS A 3 4.20 9.62 8.34
N SER A 4 5.03 9.66 9.39
CA SER A 4 5.93 8.57 9.77
C SER A 4 5.34 7.75 10.91
N PHE A 5 5.58 6.45 10.88
CA PHE A 5 5.09 5.52 11.92
C PHE A 5 5.92 4.24 11.89
N THR A 6 5.71 3.39 12.88
CA THR A 6 6.44 2.12 13.03
C THR A 6 5.48 0.95 12.83
N LEU A 7 5.82 0.05 11.92
CA LEU A 7 5.05 -1.18 11.68
C LEU A 7 5.22 -2.15 12.85
N GLN A 8 4.23 -3.00 13.09
CA GLN A 8 4.28 -4.00 14.17
C GLN A 8 5.15 -5.19 13.79
N TYR A 9 4.96 -5.74 12.61
CA TYR A 9 5.68 -6.93 12.12
C TYR A 9 6.77 -6.58 11.13
N GLY A 10 6.64 -5.45 10.45
CA GLY A 10 7.63 -4.97 9.50
C GLY A 10 7.60 -5.69 8.16
N LEU A 11 8.53 -5.32 7.31
CA LEU A 11 8.66 -5.89 5.97
C LEU A 11 10.07 -6.43 5.78
N GLU A 12 10.16 -7.64 5.25
CA GLU A 12 11.45 -8.28 4.99
C GLU A 12 12.03 -7.82 3.66
N TYR A 13 13.30 -7.47 3.70
CA TYR A 13 14.06 -7.18 2.50
C TYR A 13 15.54 -7.48 2.77
N ASN A 14 16.14 -8.21 1.88
CA ASN A 14 17.59 -8.50 1.92
C ASN A 14 18.03 -9.16 3.24
N GLY A 15 17.21 -10.07 3.76
CA GLY A 15 17.51 -10.82 4.98
C GLY A 15 17.27 -10.09 6.29
N GLU A 16 16.75 -8.87 6.24
CA GLU A 16 16.44 -8.06 7.42
C GLU A 16 14.98 -7.64 7.42
N THR A 17 14.46 -7.35 8.62
CA THR A 17 13.10 -6.84 8.79
C THR A 17 13.16 -5.34 9.05
N HIS A 18 12.36 -4.57 8.30
CA HIS A 18 12.33 -3.12 8.37
C HIS A 18 10.99 -2.64 8.89
N PHE A 19 11.00 -1.72 9.85
CA PHE A 19 9.80 -1.30 10.59
C PHE A 19 9.43 0.16 10.38
N GLN A 20 10.39 1.02 10.02
CA GLN A 20 10.13 2.46 9.92
C GLN A 20 9.50 2.80 8.58
N ALA A 21 8.27 3.29 8.65
CA ALA A 21 7.45 3.57 7.48
C ALA A 21 7.04 5.04 7.43
N ALA A 22 6.74 5.51 6.25
CA ALA A 22 6.16 6.83 6.04
C ALA A 22 5.19 6.81 4.88
N LEU A 23 4.12 7.59 5.01
CA LEU A 23 3.13 7.80 3.97
C LEU A 23 3.19 9.26 3.53
N LYS A 24 3.09 9.50 2.24
CA LYS A 24 2.94 10.83 1.66
C LYS A 24 1.60 10.94 0.95
N PRO A 25 1.09 12.16 0.76
CA PRO A 25 -0.13 12.34 -0.03
C PRO A 25 0.06 11.82 -1.45
N LEU A 26 -1.00 11.27 -2.02
CA LEU A 26 -0.98 10.78 -3.39
C LEU A 26 -0.83 11.96 -4.36
N THR A 27 0.16 11.88 -5.24
CA THR A 27 0.33 12.89 -6.29
C THR A 27 -0.54 12.55 -7.49
N ILE A 28 -0.74 13.52 -8.39
CA ILE A 28 -1.44 13.27 -9.65
C ILE A 28 -0.74 12.16 -10.44
N GLY A 29 0.59 12.22 -10.52
CA GLY A 29 1.36 11.18 -11.20
C GLY A 29 1.20 9.81 -10.56
N GLY A 30 1.21 9.75 -9.24
CA GLY A 30 0.98 8.50 -8.50
C GLY A 30 -0.42 7.95 -8.73
N GLU A 31 -1.43 8.81 -8.75
CA GLU A 31 -2.80 8.40 -9.04
C GLU A 31 -2.93 7.80 -10.44
N LEU A 32 -2.36 8.47 -11.45
CA LEU A 32 -2.39 7.98 -12.82
C LEU A 32 -1.65 6.65 -12.98
N ASN A 33 -0.49 6.52 -12.32
CA ASN A 33 0.26 5.25 -12.32
C ASN A 33 -0.57 4.12 -11.71
N ALA A 34 -1.25 4.40 -10.61
CA ALA A 34 -2.11 3.40 -9.95
C ALA A 34 -3.26 2.99 -10.86
N MET A 35 -3.91 3.94 -11.53
CA MET A 35 -5.01 3.66 -12.46
C MET A 35 -4.53 2.78 -13.62
N GLU A 36 -3.35 3.05 -14.16
CA GLU A 36 -2.77 2.24 -15.23
C GLU A 36 -2.50 0.81 -14.77
N GLU A 37 -1.96 0.64 -13.58
CA GLU A 37 -1.71 -0.69 -13.01
C GLU A 37 -3.02 -1.46 -12.78
N ILE A 38 -4.06 -0.79 -12.29
CA ILE A 38 -5.36 -1.40 -12.08
C ILE A 38 -5.96 -1.86 -13.42
N ASP A 39 -5.86 -1.01 -14.44
CA ASP A 39 -6.35 -1.34 -15.78
C ASP A 39 -5.61 -2.56 -16.37
N ALA A 40 -4.37 -2.78 -15.97
CA ALA A 40 -3.58 -3.91 -16.44
C ALA A 40 -3.91 -5.22 -15.71
N LEU A 41 -4.70 -5.19 -14.64
CA LEU A 41 -5.10 -6.40 -13.94
C LEU A 41 -6.05 -7.23 -14.80
N SER A 42 -5.98 -8.55 -14.65
CA SER A 42 -6.90 -9.45 -15.34
C SER A 42 -8.33 -9.19 -14.90
N ALA A 43 -9.26 -9.24 -15.83
CA ALA A 43 -10.67 -9.06 -15.51
C ALA A 43 -11.15 -10.15 -14.55
N LEU A 44 -12.05 -9.78 -13.62
CA LEU A 44 -12.70 -10.76 -12.76
C LEU A 44 -13.63 -11.64 -13.61
N PRO A 45 -13.87 -12.91 -13.21
CA PRO A 45 -14.85 -13.74 -13.90
C PRO A 45 -16.25 -13.12 -13.79
N GLU A 46 -17.16 -13.57 -14.67
CA GLU A 46 -18.52 -13.02 -14.73
C GLU A 46 -19.26 -13.12 -13.39
N HIS A 47 -19.03 -14.21 -12.66
CA HIS A 47 -19.62 -14.42 -11.32
C HIS A 47 -18.51 -14.69 -10.32
N PRO A 48 -17.79 -13.65 -9.88
CA PRO A 48 -16.65 -13.82 -8.98
C PRO A 48 -17.10 -14.26 -7.59
N SER A 49 -16.31 -15.13 -6.95
CA SER A 49 -16.51 -15.51 -5.55
C SER A 49 -16.19 -14.34 -4.64
N GLU A 50 -16.63 -14.41 -3.37
CA GLU A 50 -16.25 -13.42 -2.36
C GLU A 50 -14.73 -13.32 -2.21
N ALA A 51 -14.04 -14.45 -2.24
CA ALA A 51 -12.58 -14.48 -2.13
C ALA A 51 -11.92 -13.73 -3.31
N GLN A 52 -12.42 -13.93 -4.52
CA GLN A 52 -11.93 -13.25 -5.70
C GLN A 52 -12.16 -11.74 -5.63
N GLN A 53 -13.33 -11.33 -5.17
CA GLN A 53 -13.67 -9.92 -5.00
C GLN A 53 -12.80 -9.27 -3.91
N SER A 54 -12.62 -9.96 -2.78
CA SER A 54 -11.78 -9.48 -1.68
C SER A 54 -10.32 -9.32 -2.10
N ARG A 55 -9.80 -10.31 -2.81
CA ARG A 55 -8.42 -10.25 -3.32
C ARG A 55 -8.24 -9.06 -4.27
N ARG A 56 -9.19 -8.85 -5.17
CA ARG A 56 -9.15 -7.71 -6.11
C ARG A 56 -9.17 -6.39 -5.35
N ALA A 57 -10.04 -6.25 -4.35
CA ALA A 57 -10.13 -5.02 -3.56
C ALA A 57 -8.81 -4.72 -2.84
N VAL A 58 -8.18 -5.73 -2.26
CA VAL A 58 -6.87 -5.58 -1.62
C VAL A 58 -5.80 -5.21 -2.64
N GLN A 59 -5.76 -5.88 -3.79
CA GLN A 59 -4.80 -5.56 -4.85
C GLN A 59 -4.89 -4.09 -5.28
N GLU A 60 -6.09 -3.58 -5.49
CA GLU A 60 -6.30 -2.18 -5.88
C GLU A 60 -5.83 -1.22 -4.77
N THR A 61 -6.14 -1.55 -3.52
CA THR A 61 -5.67 -0.76 -2.38
C THR A 61 -4.14 -0.71 -2.33
N LEU A 62 -3.48 -1.86 -2.48
CA LEU A 62 -2.03 -1.94 -2.42
C LEU A 62 -1.36 -1.23 -3.59
N ILE A 63 -1.99 -1.20 -4.76
CA ILE A 63 -1.50 -0.46 -5.92
C ILE A 63 -1.42 1.03 -5.59
N TYR A 64 -2.46 1.59 -4.95
CA TYR A 64 -2.43 2.99 -4.50
C TYR A 64 -1.41 3.20 -3.38
N TRP A 65 -1.37 2.32 -2.38
CA TRP A 65 -0.44 2.45 -1.27
C TRP A 65 1.02 2.39 -1.71
N ALA A 66 1.34 1.59 -2.71
CA ALA A 66 2.70 1.50 -3.26
C ALA A 66 3.18 2.86 -3.80
N GLN A 67 2.27 3.72 -4.23
CA GLN A 67 2.60 5.07 -4.69
C GLN A 67 2.87 6.05 -3.53
N GLN A 68 2.46 5.69 -2.31
CA GLN A 68 2.50 6.59 -1.16
C GLN A 68 3.46 6.14 -0.06
N LEU A 69 3.76 4.84 0.00
CA LEU A 69 4.50 4.22 1.11
C LEU A 69 6.00 4.21 0.83
N SER A 70 6.79 4.58 1.85
CA SER A 70 8.24 4.35 1.86
C SER A 70 8.61 3.64 3.15
N ILE A 71 9.64 2.79 3.07
CA ILE A 71 10.14 2.00 4.21
C ILE A 71 11.64 2.25 4.28
N ASP A 72 12.13 2.68 5.43
CA ASP A 72 13.56 2.87 5.64
C ASP A 72 14.27 1.54 5.45
N GLY A 73 15.28 1.54 4.61
CA GLY A 73 16.07 0.34 4.33
C GLY A 73 15.58 -0.48 3.13
N ILE A 74 14.45 -0.12 2.54
CA ILE A 74 13.92 -0.80 1.35
C ILE A 74 13.86 0.19 0.19
N PRO A 75 14.53 -0.10 -0.95
CA PRO A 75 14.44 0.77 -2.12
C PRO A 75 13.00 0.93 -2.61
N GLN A 76 12.66 2.11 -3.08
CA GLN A 76 11.28 2.44 -3.48
C GLN A 76 10.79 1.53 -4.61
N ASP A 77 11.64 1.13 -5.53
CA ASP A 77 11.28 0.26 -6.65
C ASP A 77 10.93 -1.18 -6.22
N ILE A 78 11.31 -1.56 -5.01
CA ILE A 78 10.94 -2.86 -4.43
C ILE A 78 9.51 -2.82 -3.88
N ILE A 79 9.04 -1.66 -3.44
CA ILE A 79 7.72 -1.51 -2.82
C ILE A 79 6.66 -1.42 -3.91
N THR A 80 6.23 -2.60 -4.36
CA THR A 80 5.17 -2.75 -5.36
C THR A 80 3.95 -3.38 -4.71
N ALA A 81 2.82 -3.37 -5.39
CA ALA A 81 1.60 -4.03 -4.90
C ALA A 81 1.85 -5.53 -4.64
N ASP A 82 2.56 -6.21 -5.56
CA ASP A 82 2.87 -7.63 -5.39
C ASP A 82 3.77 -7.89 -4.19
N TYR A 83 4.78 -7.05 -3.98
CA TYR A 83 5.65 -7.17 -2.82
C TYR A 83 4.83 -7.02 -1.52
N LEU A 84 3.98 -6.00 -1.45
CA LEU A 84 3.14 -5.77 -0.28
C LEU A 84 2.15 -6.92 -0.07
N LEU A 85 1.54 -7.43 -1.13
CA LEU A 85 0.62 -8.55 -1.04
C LEU A 85 1.26 -9.78 -0.42
N ASN A 86 2.52 -10.03 -0.73
CA ASN A 86 3.23 -11.23 -0.29
C ASN A 86 3.97 -11.07 1.04
N HIS A 87 4.23 -9.84 1.48
CA HIS A 87 5.06 -9.60 2.67
C HIS A 87 4.38 -8.83 3.78
N LEU A 88 3.35 -8.03 3.48
CA LEU A 88 2.68 -7.23 4.49
C LEU A 88 1.75 -8.10 5.33
N SER A 89 1.91 -8.07 6.66
CA SER A 89 1.01 -8.81 7.56
C SER A 89 -0.37 -8.18 7.60
N GLY A 90 -1.38 -9.00 7.96
CA GLY A 90 -2.73 -8.49 8.15
C GLY A 90 -2.82 -7.40 9.21
N ALA A 91 -2.03 -7.54 10.29
CA ALA A 91 -2.00 -6.53 11.36
C ALA A 91 -1.43 -5.20 10.84
N ASP A 92 -0.35 -5.26 10.08
CA ASP A 92 0.24 -4.05 9.50
C ASP A 92 -0.64 -3.45 8.40
N TYR A 93 -1.37 -4.28 7.66
CA TYR A 93 -2.39 -3.82 6.70
C TYR A 93 -3.45 -2.99 7.43
N SER A 94 -3.98 -3.50 8.54
CA SER A 94 -4.98 -2.78 9.34
C SER A 94 -4.42 -1.48 9.89
N GLN A 95 -3.17 -1.51 10.35
CA GLN A 95 -2.49 -0.30 10.83
C GLN A 95 -2.37 0.73 9.70
N LEU A 96 -2.03 0.30 8.49
CA LEU A 96 -1.92 1.22 7.34
C LEU A 96 -3.25 1.88 7.01
N VAL A 97 -4.37 1.18 7.15
CA VAL A 97 -5.70 1.79 6.98
C VAL A 97 -5.86 2.97 7.95
N ASP A 98 -5.51 2.76 9.23
CA ASP A 98 -5.60 3.81 10.25
C ASP A 98 -4.62 4.94 9.99
N GLU A 99 -3.40 4.63 9.58
CA GLU A 99 -2.38 5.65 9.29
C GLU A 99 -2.74 6.49 8.06
N MET A 100 -3.40 5.90 7.09
CA MET A 100 -3.94 6.64 5.94
C MET A 100 -5.01 7.65 6.37
N GLU A 101 -5.88 7.26 7.29
CA GLU A 101 -6.88 8.19 7.84
C GLU A 101 -6.20 9.34 8.58
N THR A 102 -5.15 9.05 9.34
CA THR A 102 -4.37 10.08 10.02
C THR A 102 -3.75 11.06 9.02
N LEU A 103 -3.19 10.55 7.92
CA LEU A 103 -2.63 11.39 6.86
C LEU A 103 -3.69 12.30 6.25
N ARG A 104 -4.89 11.77 5.96
CA ARG A 104 -6.00 12.56 5.43
C ARG A 104 -6.40 13.66 6.40
N SER A 105 -6.51 13.34 7.69
CA SER A 105 -6.87 14.31 8.72
C SER A 105 -5.85 15.44 8.80
N LYS A 106 -4.56 15.13 8.72
CA LYS A 106 -3.51 16.15 8.70
C LYS A 106 -3.61 17.04 7.47
N SER A 107 -3.93 16.46 6.31
CA SER A 107 -4.05 17.21 5.06
C SER A 107 -5.25 18.16 5.07
N THR A 108 -6.37 17.77 5.69
CA THR A 108 -7.57 18.59 5.73
C THR A 108 -7.57 19.60 6.86
N ALA A 109 -6.73 19.40 7.87
CA ALA A 109 -6.64 20.30 9.03
C ALA A 109 -5.82 21.57 8.74
N ALA A 110 -5.19 21.66 7.60
CA ALA A 110 -4.33 22.78 7.23
C ALA A 110 -5.10 24.09 6.95
#